data_444451f0a51012f458dddd03a13a6e90
#
_entry.id   444451f0a51012f458dddd03a13a6e90
#
_cell.length_a   1.000
_cell.length_b   1.000
_cell.length_c   1.000
_cell.angle_alpha   90.00
_cell.angle_beta   90.00
_cell.angle_gamma   90.00
#
_symmetry.space_group_name_H-M   'P 1'
#
loop_
_entity.id
_entity.type
_entity.pdbx_description
1 polymer ?
#
loop_
_entity_poly.entity_id
_entity_poly.type
_entity_poly.pdbx_seq_one_letter_code
_entity_poly.pdbx_strand_id
1 'polypeptide(L)'
;MLASTTTSADMWRYPPEIATRSFSHGDVRVVLTTDARADQVSPDFLFEVFKGDAVVARIPGISFDSLFASNDNRVFLGVSNSGVPGTAVVVFADTGRLALLADHGLAEFDYCTKSVTLERVWFDEADPNVRFQLDDKQPDPGIFIRSCRGHDIEILRTVRQAFARAGEKAAARQ
;
A
#
# COMPACT_ATOMS: atom_id res chain seq x y z
N MET A 1 -9.79 14.26 -47.24
CA MET A 1 -10.11 14.47 -45.81
C MET A 1 -9.57 13.30 -45.06
N LEU A 2 -8.49 13.49 -44.29
CA LEU A 2 -7.89 12.48 -43.44
C LEU A 2 -8.55 12.62 -42.05
N ALA A 3 -9.29 11.59 -41.65
CA ALA A 3 -9.85 11.53 -40.32
C ALA A 3 -8.69 11.21 -39.33
N SER A 4 -8.35 12.19 -38.50
CA SER A 4 -7.46 11.96 -37.35
C SER A 4 -8.18 11.08 -36.35
N THR A 5 -7.80 9.80 -36.31
CA THR A 5 -8.14 8.93 -35.17
C THR A 5 -7.33 9.39 -33.98
N THR A 6 -7.96 10.11 -33.06
CA THR A 6 -7.42 10.33 -31.72
C THR A 6 -7.33 8.96 -31.03
N THR A 7 -6.14 8.41 -30.95
CA THR A 7 -5.84 7.29 -30.03
C THR A 7 -6.10 7.81 -28.61
N SER A 8 -7.25 7.45 -28.06
CA SER A 8 -7.48 7.57 -26.61
C SER A 8 -6.39 6.76 -25.93
N ALA A 9 -5.49 7.43 -25.20
CA ALA A 9 -4.59 6.72 -24.32
C ALA A 9 -5.47 5.89 -23.36
N ASP A 10 -5.15 4.59 -23.21
CA ASP A 10 -5.84 3.69 -22.29
C ASP A 10 -5.69 4.23 -20.86
N MET A 11 -6.62 5.10 -20.47
CA MET A 11 -6.75 5.49 -19.07
C MET A 11 -7.60 4.43 -18.38
N TRP A 12 -7.02 3.75 -17.42
CA TRP A 12 -7.76 2.88 -16.53
C TRP A 12 -8.85 3.70 -15.82
N ARG A 13 -10.05 3.11 -15.76
CA ARG A 13 -11.18 3.69 -15.05
C ARG A 13 -11.80 2.63 -14.16
N TYR A 14 -12.07 2.99 -12.94
CA TYR A 14 -12.88 2.17 -12.05
C TYR A 14 -14.32 2.13 -12.54
N PRO A 15 -15.07 1.03 -12.32
CA PRO A 15 -16.51 1.05 -12.49
C PRO A 15 -17.15 2.18 -11.66
N PRO A 16 -18.17 2.89 -12.15
CA PRO A 16 -18.79 4.03 -11.45
C PRO A 16 -19.70 3.56 -10.30
N GLU A 17 -19.13 2.86 -9.35
CA GLU A 17 -19.82 2.23 -8.21
C GLU A 17 -18.99 2.35 -6.93
N ILE A 18 -19.60 1.95 -5.82
CA ILE A 18 -18.87 1.70 -4.58
C ILE A 18 -18.48 0.23 -4.54
N ALA A 19 -17.19 -0.05 -4.49
CA ALA A 19 -16.64 -1.39 -4.30
C ALA A 19 -16.04 -1.53 -2.91
N THR A 20 -16.18 -2.71 -2.30
CA THR A 20 -15.55 -3.01 -1.02
C THR A 20 -14.74 -4.29 -1.11
N ARG A 21 -13.58 -4.31 -0.42
CA ARG A 21 -12.75 -5.48 -0.21
C ARG A 21 -12.53 -5.64 1.28
N SER A 22 -12.58 -6.84 1.79
CA SER A 22 -12.33 -7.09 3.21
C SER A 22 -11.33 -8.20 3.43
N PHE A 23 -10.53 -8.06 4.50
CA PHE A 23 -9.55 -9.01 4.98
C PHE A 23 -9.83 -9.30 6.46
N SER A 24 -9.58 -10.53 6.91
CA SER A 24 -9.78 -10.90 8.31
C SER A 24 -8.62 -11.74 8.82
N HIS A 25 -8.11 -11.36 9.99
CA HIS A 25 -7.05 -12.07 10.72
C HIS A 25 -7.38 -12.03 12.22
N GLY A 26 -7.71 -13.20 12.79
CA GLY A 26 -8.18 -13.28 14.17
C GLY A 26 -9.46 -12.46 14.40
N ASP A 27 -9.44 -11.57 15.38
CA ASP A 27 -10.52 -10.64 15.71
C ASP A 27 -10.44 -9.30 14.97
N VAL A 28 -9.42 -9.12 14.12
CA VAL A 28 -9.23 -7.91 13.33
C VAL A 28 -9.77 -8.10 11.92
N ARG A 29 -10.65 -7.19 11.50
CA ARG A 29 -11.18 -7.11 10.12
C ARG A 29 -10.83 -5.75 9.53
N VAL A 30 -10.30 -5.75 8.33
CA VAL A 30 -9.98 -4.56 7.54
C VAL A 30 -10.95 -4.47 6.38
N VAL A 31 -11.53 -3.29 6.16
CA VAL A 31 -12.39 -3.00 5.02
C VAL A 31 -11.79 -1.85 4.22
N LEU A 32 -11.61 -2.08 2.93
CA LEU A 32 -11.22 -1.07 1.96
C LEU A 32 -12.42 -0.75 1.09
N THR A 33 -12.83 0.51 1.08
CA THR A 33 -13.91 1.00 0.22
C THR A 33 -13.32 1.89 -0.86
N THR A 34 -13.70 1.65 -2.11
CA THR A 34 -13.41 2.48 -3.28
C THR A 34 -14.71 3.09 -3.76
N ASP A 35 -14.84 4.41 -3.76
CA ASP A 35 -15.98 5.12 -4.31
C ASP A 35 -15.58 5.86 -5.60
N ALA A 36 -15.94 5.29 -6.74
CA ALA A 36 -15.62 5.81 -8.06
C ALA A 36 -16.83 6.49 -8.74
N ARG A 37 -17.92 6.76 -8.01
CA ARG A 37 -19.13 7.34 -8.58
C ARG A 37 -18.94 8.78 -9.05
N ALA A 38 -18.13 9.56 -8.34
CA ALA A 38 -17.84 10.95 -8.67
C ALA A 38 -16.67 11.07 -9.65
N ASP A 39 -15.62 10.26 -9.46
CA ASP A 39 -14.43 10.25 -10.34
C ASP A 39 -13.93 8.82 -10.51
N GLN A 40 -13.97 8.31 -11.74
CA GLN A 40 -13.51 6.97 -12.09
C GLN A 40 -11.99 6.86 -12.26
N VAL A 41 -11.29 7.99 -12.42
CA VAL A 41 -9.83 8.02 -12.59
C VAL A 41 -9.14 8.20 -11.24
N SER A 42 -9.74 8.99 -10.36
CA SER A 42 -9.23 9.28 -9.01
C SER A 42 -10.35 9.06 -7.97
N PRO A 43 -10.73 7.81 -7.72
CA PRO A 43 -11.81 7.52 -6.79
C PRO A 43 -11.40 7.85 -5.34
N ASP A 44 -12.41 8.05 -4.51
CA ASP A 44 -12.21 8.16 -3.07
C ASP A 44 -11.93 6.77 -2.47
N PHE A 45 -10.93 6.71 -1.60
CA PHE A 45 -10.58 5.50 -0.86
C PHE A 45 -10.80 5.69 0.64
N LEU A 46 -11.32 4.65 1.28
CA LEU A 46 -11.51 4.61 2.72
C LEU A 46 -10.98 3.28 3.28
N PHE A 47 -10.10 3.39 4.24
CA PHE A 47 -9.54 2.28 5.00
C PHE A 47 -10.15 2.27 6.40
N GLU A 48 -10.76 1.15 6.79
CA GLU A 48 -11.37 0.95 8.09
C GLU A 48 -10.80 -0.29 8.76
N VAL A 49 -10.50 -0.19 10.04
CA VAL A 49 -10.07 -1.30 10.89
C VAL A 49 -11.12 -1.53 11.96
N PHE A 50 -11.53 -2.78 12.08
CA PHE A 50 -12.45 -3.26 13.09
C PHE A 50 -11.72 -4.24 14.02
N LYS A 51 -12.00 -4.16 15.32
CA LYS A 51 -11.61 -5.18 16.29
C LYS A 51 -12.88 -5.75 16.93
N GLY A 52 -13.19 -7.01 16.60
CA GLY A 52 -14.55 -7.52 16.77
C GLY A 52 -15.53 -6.66 15.95
N ASP A 53 -16.58 -6.17 16.61
CA ASP A 53 -17.60 -5.31 15.99
C ASP A 53 -17.27 -3.80 16.07
N ALA A 54 -16.22 -3.42 16.77
CA ALA A 54 -15.86 -2.02 17.00
C ALA A 54 -14.98 -1.49 15.87
N VAL A 55 -15.33 -0.32 15.31
CA VAL A 55 -14.43 0.43 14.42
C VAL A 55 -13.35 1.08 15.29
N VAL A 56 -12.09 0.69 15.09
CA VAL A 56 -10.94 1.24 15.82
C VAL A 56 -10.16 2.27 15.02
N ALA A 57 -10.29 2.26 13.68
CA ALA A 57 -9.73 3.29 12.81
C ALA A 57 -10.58 3.48 11.57
N ARG A 58 -10.57 4.73 11.05
CA ARG A 58 -11.17 5.12 9.77
C ARG A 58 -10.31 6.19 9.14
N ILE A 59 -9.64 5.87 8.01
CA ILE A 59 -8.63 6.73 7.40
C ILE A 59 -8.87 6.82 5.90
N PRO A 60 -9.07 8.03 5.35
CA PRO A 60 -9.24 8.22 3.91
C PRO A 60 -7.90 8.10 3.17
N GLY A 61 -7.99 7.84 1.86
CA GLY A 61 -6.86 7.87 0.93
C GLY A 61 -5.94 6.65 0.97
N ILE A 62 -6.30 5.59 1.70
CA ILE A 62 -5.52 4.35 1.78
C ILE A 62 -6.27 3.21 1.09
N SER A 63 -5.58 2.52 0.19
CA SER A 63 -6.00 1.24 -0.35
C SER A 63 -4.78 0.38 -0.67
N PHE A 64 -4.94 -0.94 -0.67
CA PHE A 64 -3.87 -1.90 -1.00
C PHE A 64 -4.48 -3.20 -1.51
N ASP A 65 -3.65 -4.06 -2.13
CA ASP A 65 -4.13 -5.28 -2.78
C ASP A 65 -4.02 -6.51 -1.88
N SER A 66 -3.02 -6.55 -1.00
CA SER A 66 -2.74 -7.69 -0.12
C SER A 66 -2.53 -7.25 1.31
N LEU A 67 -3.03 -8.06 2.27
CA LEU A 67 -2.85 -7.85 3.71
C LEU A 67 -2.18 -9.08 4.33
N PHE A 68 -1.16 -8.83 5.13
CA PHE A 68 -0.45 -9.82 5.92
C PHE A 68 -0.51 -9.44 7.39
N ALA A 69 -0.52 -10.45 8.27
CA ALA A 69 -0.57 -10.26 9.72
C ALA A 69 0.59 -10.98 10.39
N SER A 70 1.08 -10.43 11.49
CA SER A 70 1.96 -11.14 12.41
C SER A 70 1.24 -12.34 13.04
N ASN A 71 1.98 -13.32 13.53
CA ASN A 71 1.42 -14.55 14.11
C ASN A 71 0.46 -14.28 15.29
N ASP A 72 0.66 -13.20 16.01
CA ASP A 72 -0.19 -12.75 17.12
C ASP A 72 -1.31 -11.79 16.71
N ASN A 73 -1.44 -11.49 15.41
CA ASN A 73 -2.40 -10.54 14.84
C ASN A 73 -2.35 -9.13 15.44
N ARG A 74 -1.17 -8.68 15.90
CA ARG A 74 -0.99 -7.34 16.49
C ARG A 74 -0.41 -6.33 15.53
N VAL A 75 0.31 -6.79 14.51
CA VAL A 75 0.93 -5.94 13.48
C VAL A 75 0.51 -6.43 12.10
N PHE A 76 0.16 -5.50 11.24
CA PHE A 76 -0.35 -5.75 9.89
C PHE A 76 0.47 -5.00 8.86
N LEU A 77 0.65 -5.63 7.71
CA LEU A 77 1.28 -5.07 6.52
C LEU A 77 0.31 -5.13 5.35
N GLY A 78 -0.15 -3.98 4.89
CA GLY A 78 -0.85 -3.83 3.61
C GLY A 78 0.13 -3.40 2.53
N VAL A 79 0.07 -4.03 1.34
CA VAL A 79 0.95 -3.74 0.22
C VAL A 79 0.19 -3.72 -1.10
N SER A 80 0.69 -2.94 -2.05
CA SER A 80 0.14 -2.88 -3.40
C SER A 80 1.25 -2.76 -4.44
N ASN A 81 1.05 -3.45 -5.57
CA ASN A 81 1.76 -3.23 -6.82
C ASN A 81 0.99 -2.29 -7.76
N SER A 82 -0.22 -1.86 -7.37
CA SER A 82 -0.99 -0.87 -8.12
C SER A 82 -0.50 0.56 -7.84
N GLY A 83 -0.26 1.34 -8.88
CA GLY A 83 0.10 2.75 -8.76
C GLY A 83 -1.08 3.67 -8.40
N VAL A 84 -2.30 3.15 -8.31
CA VAL A 84 -3.51 3.88 -7.92
C VAL A 84 -4.18 3.12 -6.77
N PRO A 85 -4.34 3.74 -5.61
CA PRO A 85 -4.24 5.17 -5.25
C PRO A 85 -2.82 5.70 -5.00
N GLY A 86 -1.78 4.90 -5.23
CA GLY A 86 -0.40 5.30 -4.95
C GLY A 86 0.15 4.72 -3.65
N THR A 87 -0.66 4.12 -2.80
CA THR A 87 -0.20 3.42 -1.59
C THR A 87 0.62 2.20 -1.98
N ALA A 88 1.93 2.23 -1.67
CA ALA A 88 2.81 1.07 -1.87
C ALA A 88 2.80 0.17 -0.64
N VAL A 89 2.81 0.77 0.55
CA VAL A 89 2.89 0.05 1.81
C VAL A 89 2.20 0.81 2.93
N VAL A 90 1.49 0.09 3.79
CA VAL A 90 0.98 0.57 5.07
C VAL A 90 1.28 -0.46 6.15
N VAL A 91 1.79 0.00 7.31
CA VAL A 91 1.99 -0.81 8.51
C VAL A 91 1.14 -0.22 9.62
N PHE A 92 0.36 -1.05 10.28
CA PHE A 92 -0.54 -0.62 11.36
C PHE A 92 -0.69 -1.69 12.44
N ALA A 93 -1.11 -1.25 13.62
CA ALA A 93 -1.42 -2.13 14.75
C ALA A 93 -2.88 -2.57 14.73
N ASP A 94 -3.22 -3.60 15.51
CA ASP A 94 -4.60 -4.08 15.75
C ASP A 94 -5.55 -3.01 16.32
N THR A 95 -4.99 -1.95 16.89
CA THR A 95 -5.71 -0.74 17.36
C THR A 95 -6.01 0.23 16.22
N GLY A 96 -5.60 -0.06 14.98
CA GLY A 96 -5.72 0.84 13.83
C GLY A 96 -4.68 1.96 13.79
N ARG A 97 -3.75 2.03 14.75
CA ARG A 97 -2.67 3.02 14.78
C ARG A 97 -1.68 2.74 13.64
N LEU A 98 -1.51 3.73 12.75
CA LEU A 98 -0.49 3.65 11.70
C LEU A 98 0.92 3.76 12.29
N ALA A 99 1.79 2.86 11.88
CA ALA A 99 3.24 2.91 12.13
C ALA A 99 4.01 3.42 10.91
N LEU A 100 3.51 3.15 9.70
CA LEU A 100 4.11 3.56 8.44
C LEU A 100 3.02 3.69 7.39
N LEU A 101 3.14 4.71 6.54
CA LEU A 101 2.39 4.85 5.29
C LEU A 101 3.34 5.46 4.26
N ALA A 102 3.46 4.82 3.11
CA ALA A 102 4.23 5.34 1.98
C ALA A 102 3.55 5.01 0.66
N ASP A 103 3.58 5.96 -0.25
CA ASP A 103 3.20 5.76 -1.64
C ASP A 103 4.38 5.28 -2.50
N HIS A 104 4.10 4.90 -3.74
CA HIS A 104 5.10 4.42 -4.68
C HIS A 104 6.16 5.48 -5.04
N GLY A 105 5.87 6.76 -4.90
CA GLY A 105 6.82 7.83 -5.15
C GLY A 105 7.84 8.00 -4.04
N LEU A 106 7.46 7.67 -2.79
CA LEU A 106 8.27 7.84 -1.59
C LEU A 106 9.01 6.57 -1.18
N ALA A 107 8.48 5.40 -1.51
CA ALA A 107 9.02 4.14 -1.00
C ALA A 107 10.39 3.75 -1.60
N GLU A 108 10.80 4.32 -2.73
CA GLU A 108 12.08 4.03 -3.44
C GLU A 108 12.37 2.52 -3.60
N PHE A 109 11.34 1.73 -3.86
CA PHE A 109 11.50 0.30 -4.09
C PHE A 109 12.18 0.03 -5.44
N ASP A 110 12.91 -1.09 -5.53
CA ASP A 110 13.51 -1.55 -6.77
C ASP A 110 12.44 -2.24 -7.64
N TYR A 111 11.77 -1.45 -8.46
CA TYR A 111 10.69 -1.92 -9.31
C TYR A 111 11.18 -2.83 -10.42
N CYS A 112 10.56 -4.01 -10.57
CA CYS A 112 10.78 -4.91 -11.70
C CYS A 112 10.05 -4.45 -12.95
N THR A 113 8.86 -3.87 -12.77
CA THR A 113 8.06 -3.31 -13.85
C THR A 113 7.56 -1.94 -13.43
N LYS A 114 7.73 -0.97 -14.32
CA LYS A 114 7.11 0.36 -14.21
C LYS A 114 6.24 0.55 -15.42
N SER A 115 4.97 0.21 -15.30
CA SER A 115 3.99 0.62 -16.31
C SER A 115 3.78 2.13 -16.22
N VAL A 116 3.57 2.76 -17.37
CA VAL A 116 3.32 4.20 -17.45
C VAL A 116 2.03 4.57 -16.71
N THR A 117 1.13 3.61 -16.53
CA THR A 117 -0.23 3.88 -16.05
C THR A 117 -0.58 3.26 -14.71
N LEU A 118 -0.21 2.03 -14.37
CA LEU A 118 -0.86 1.36 -13.24
C LEU A 118 -0.01 0.38 -12.43
N GLU A 119 0.89 -0.37 -13.06
CA GLU A 119 1.62 -1.41 -12.35
C GLU A 119 3.02 -0.93 -11.95
N ARG A 120 3.31 -1.05 -10.69
CA ARG A 120 4.62 -0.74 -10.10
C ARG A 120 5.06 -1.93 -9.29
N VAL A 121 5.35 -3.04 -9.99
CA VAL A 121 5.69 -4.32 -9.36
C VAL A 121 7.02 -4.19 -8.62
N TRP A 122 6.99 -4.33 -7.31
CA TRP A 122 8.15 -4.26 -6.43
C TRP A 122 8.29 -5.50 -5.53
N PHE A 123 7.22 -6.22 -5.25
CA PHE A 123 7.26 -7.46 -4.49
C PHE A 123 6.71 -8.63 -5.31
N ASP A 124 7.06 -9.85 -4.92
CA ASP A 124 6.60 -11.09 -5.55
C ASP A 124 5.20 -11.43 -5.03
N GLU A 125 4.17 -11.21 -5.84
CA GLU A 125 2.79 -11.52 -5.47
C GLU A 125 2.52 -13.02 -5.36
N ALA A 126 3.24 -13.84 -6.12
CA ALA A 126 3.05 -15.30 -6.12
C ALA A 126 3.68 -15.97 -4.89
N ASP A 127 4.79 -15.42 -4.39
CA ASP A 127 5.48 -15.89 -3.19
C ASP A 127 6.09 -14.72 -2.42
N PRO A 128 5.27 -13.90 -1.74
CA PRO A 128 5.74 -12.69 -1.06
C PRO A 128 6.60 -12.99 0.16
N ASN A 129 6.56 -14.22 0.69
CA ASN A 129 7.36 -14.69 1.84
C ASN A 129 7.47 -13.65 2.96
N VAL A 130 6.32 -13.13 3.39
CA VAL A 130 6.27 -12.08 4.42
C VAL A 130 6.64 -12.66 5.78
N ARG A 131 7.54 -11.99 6.49
CA ARG A 131 7.99 -12.39 7.82
C ARG A 131 7.97 -11.20 8.77
N PHE A 132 7.40 -11.42 9.94
CA PHE A 132 7.39 -10.48 11.06
C PHE A 132 8.37 -10.97 12.12
N GLN A 133 9.34 -10.11 12.46
CA GLN A 133 10.28 -10.33 13.55
C GLN A 133 9.93 -9.33 14.66
N LEU A 134 9.11 -9.78 15.59
CA LEU A 134 8.69 -8.98 16.74
C LEU A 134 9.66 -9.29 17.88
N ASP A 135 10.49 -8.32 18.24
CA ASP A 135 11.39 -8.38 19.40
C ASP A 135 10.91 -7.36 20.42
N ASP A 136 10.52 -7.82 21.61
CA ASP A 136 10.07 -6.94 22.70
C ASP A 136 11.14 -5.93 23.14
N LYS A 137 12.40 -6.15 22.76
CA LYS A 137 13.53 -5.25 23.04
C LYS A 137 13.74 -4.18 21.96
N GLN A 138 13.10 -4.33 20.80
CA GLN A 138 13.22 -3.37 19.70
C GLN A 138 11.92 -2.57 19.57
N PRO A 139 12.00 -1.22 19.48
CA PRO A 139 10.81 -0.37 19.39
C PRO A 139 10.02 -0.56 18.07
N ASP A 140 10.67 -1.13 17.06
CA ASP A 140 10.08 -1.33 15.74
C ASP A 140 10.16 -2.80 15.32
N PRO A 141 9.06 -3.36 14.79
CA PRO A 141 9.06 -4.71 14.24
C PRO A 141 9.93 -4.78 12.98
N GLY A 142 10.74 -5.82 12.84
CA GLY A 142 11.33 -6.18 11.55
C GLY A 142 10.27 -6.79 10.66
N ILE A 143 9.94 -6.15 9.54
CA ILE A 143 8.98 -6.66 8.57
C ILE A 143 9.70 -6.85 7.24
N PHE A 144 9.72 -8.09 6.77
CA PHE A 144 10.40 -8.50 5.55
C PHE A 144 9.39 -9.00 4.52
N ILE A 145 9.60 -8.63 3.27
CA ILE A 145 8.86 -9.13 2.12
C ILE A 145 9.83 -9.47 1.00
N ARG A 146 9.51 -10.51 0.22
CA ARG A 146 10.31 -10.87 -0.96
C ARG A 146 10.05 -9.87 -2.08
N SER A 147 11.12 -9.27 -2.59
CA SER A 147 11.04 -8.43 -3.79
C SER A 147 10.71 -9.25 -5.03
N CYS A 148 10.21 -8.61 -6.06
CA CYS A 148 10.03 -9.22 -7.37
C CYS A 148 11.34 -9.70 -8.04
N ARG A 149 12.51 -9.33 -7.48
CA ARG A 149 13.84 -9.82 -7.90
C ARG A 149 14.36 -10.96 -7.04
N GLY A 150 13.55 -11.45 -6.08
CA GLY A 150 13.85 -12.61 -5.24
C GLY A 150 14.72 -12.33 -4.00
N HIS A 151 15.03 -11.07 -3.67
CA HIS A 151 15.71 -10.72 -2.42
C HIS A 151 14.73 -10.16 -1.39
N ASP A 152 15.10 -10.22 -0.10
CA ASP A 152 14.26 -9.71 0.97
C ASP A 152 14.43 -8.21 1.14
N ILE A 153 13.31 -7.50 1.26
CA ILE A 153 13.24 -6.08 1.60
C ILE A 153 12.79 -5.97 3.06
N GLU A 154 13.55 -5.26 3.88
CA GLU A 154 13.12 -4.85 5.22
C GLU A 154 12.37 -3.52 5.09
N ILE A 155 11.05 -3.59 5.30
CA ILE A 155 10.09 -2.52 4.96
C ILE A 155 10.37 -1.22 5.70
N LEU A 156 10.40 -1.27 7.05
CA LEU A 156 10.47 -0.05 7.86
C LEU A 156 11.77 0.71 7.61
N ARG A 157 12.90 -0.01 7.54
CA ARG A 157 14.19 0.60 7.28
C ARG A 157 14.26 1.20 5.88
N THR A 158 13.80 0.46 4.86
CA THR A 158 13.84 0.92 3.47
C THR A 158 13.05 2.20 3.27
N VAL A 159 11.82 2.24 3.80
CA VAL A 159 10.96 3.42 3.66
C VAL A 159 11.49 4.60 4.47
N ARG A 160 11.98 4.39 5.70
CA ARG A 160 12.59 5.47 6.48
C ARG A 160 13.83 6.08 5.82
N GLN A 161 14.67 5.25 5.19
CA GLN A 161 15.80 5.75 4.41
C GLN A 161 15.36 6.58 3.20
N ALA A 162 14.27 6.18 2.53
CA ALA A 162 13.71 6.93 1.42
C ALA A 162 13.19 8.32 1.87
N PHE A 163 12.47 8.39 2.99
CA PHE A 163 12.03 9.66 3.58
C PHE A 163 13.21 10.57 3.98
N ALA A 164 14.25 10.01 4.58
CA ALA A 164 15.44 10.79 4.96
C ALA A 164 16.09 11.43 3.72
N ARG A 165 16.30 10.65 2.65
CA ARG A 165 16.85 11.16 1.37
C ARG A 165 15.96 12.20 0.70
N ALA A 166 14.64 12.04 0.78
CA ALA A 166 13.71 13.02 0.24
C ALA A 166 13.78 14.35 0.99
N GLY A 167 13.89 14.32 2.32
CA GLY A 167 14.11 15.50 3.16
C GLY A 167 15.43 16.22 2.85
N GLU A 168 16.53 15.48 2.69
CA GLU A 168 17.83 16.05 2.29
C GLU A 168 17.80 16.74 0.93
N LYS A 169 17.14 16.10 -0.07
CA LYS A 169 16.97 16.71 -1.40
C LYS A 169 16.13 17.99 -1.37
N ALA A 170 15.11 18.04 -0.52
CA ALA A 170 14.28 19.24 -0.35
C ALA A 170 15.05 20.38 0.29
N ALA A 171 15.86 20.11 1.32
CA ALA A 171 16.70 21.09 1.99
C ALA A 171 17.83 21.67 1.08
N ALA A 172 18.39 20.85 0.19
CA ALA A 172 19.44 21.28 -0.75
C ALA A 172 18.94 22.18 -1.90
N ARG A 173 17.60 22.35 -2.06
CA ARG A 173 17.00 23.20 -3.10
C ARG A 173 16.51 24.56 -2.59
N GLN A 174 16.63 24.83 -1.30
CA GLN A 174 16.37 26.12 -0.65
C GLN A 174 17.64 26.94 -0.50
#